data_846cf1efeb20a0006d1214a4deef8895
#
_entry.id   846cf1efeb20a0006d1214a4deef8895
#
_cell.length_a   1.000
_cell.length_b   1.000
_cell.length_c   1.000
_cell.angle_alpha   90.00
_cell.angle_beta   90.00
_cell.angle_gamma   90.00
#
_symmetry.space_group_name_H-M   'P 1'
#
loop_
_entity.id
_entity.type
_entity.pdbx_description
1 polymer ?
#
loop_
_entity_poly.entity_id
_entity_poly.type
_entity_poly.pdbx_seq_one_letter_code
_entity_poly.pdbx_strand_id
1 'polypeptide(L)'
;MTKYPANGRSRPVLRVLAPALLAACLFASHAVAAALPPAARAEIDSLLSRLAASDCQFMRNGDWHTAAEARAHLQRKLDYLADRGAVASAEQFIDRAATKSSVSGSVYLVKCGGKPAVPSGQWLHAELRALRAAPAAPAAPAEPAPLP
;
A
#
# COMPACT_ATOMS: atom_id res chain seq x y z
N MET A 1 -4.75 65.09 68.27
CA MET A 1 -3.72 65.98 67.79
C MET A 1 -3.06 65.40 66.57
N THR A 2 -3.45 65.87 65.41
CA THR A 2 -2.61 66.58 64.42
C THR A 2 -1.33 65.81 64.06
N LYS A 3 -1.12 65.35 62.85
CA LYS A 3 -0.84 66.12 61.64
C LYS A 3 -0.66 65.16 60.42
N TYR A 4 -1.29 65.47 59.33
CA TYR A 4 -0.82 65.23 57.95
C TYR A 4 0.38 66.15 57.63
N PRO A 5 1.16 66.03 56.55
CA PRO A 5 0.90 65.53 55.22
C PRO A 5 2.16 64.77 54.56
N ALA A 6 2.11 64.16 53.39
CA ALA A 6 2.47 64.72 52.10
C ALA A 6 2.59 63.66 51.01
N ASN A 7 1.81 63.78 50.09
CA ASN A 7 1.93 63.79 48.66
C ASN A 7 3.24 63.23 48.04
N GLY A 8 3.17 62.04 47.41
CA GLY A 8 4.17 61.51 46.50
C GLY A 8 3.52 60.97 45.24
N ARG A 9 3.46 61.87 44.23
CA ARG A 9 3.00 61.55 42.88
C ARG A 9 3.93 60.51 42.24
N SER A 10 3.51 59.26 42.12
CA SER A 10 4.18 58.32 41.31
C SER A 10 3.52 58.20 39.92
N ARG A 11 4.30 58.55 38.90
CA ARG A 11 3.91 58.58 37.51
C ARG A 11 3.57 57.17 37.04
N PRO A 12 2.52 56.94 36.25
CA PRO A 12 2.28 55.64 35.63
C PRO A 12 3.28 55.41 34.48
N VAL A 13 4.14 54.44 34.63
CA VAL A 13 4.96 53.93 33.52
C VAL A 13 4.05 53.11 32.62
N LEU A 14 3.68 53.70 31.52
CA LEU A 14 2.96 53.06 30.43
C LEU A 14 3.88 51.99 29.81
N ARG A 15 3.74 50.74 30.27
CA ARG A 15 4.38 49.56 29.62
C ARG A 15 3.59 49.24 28.38
N VAL A 16 4.11 49.63 27.24
CA VAL A 16 3.67 49.21 25.92
C VAL A 16 4.05 47.74 25.78
N LEU A 17 3.09 46.85 25.99
CA LEU A 17 3.20 45.44 25.63
C LEU A 17 3.01 45.32 24.12
N ALA A 18 4.09 45.17 23.40
CA ALA A 18 4.06 44.78 21.98
C ALA A 18 3.56 43.33 21.87
N PRO A 19 2.50 43.04 21.11
CA PRO A 19 2.13 41.68 20.83
C PRO A 19 3.10 41.11 19.76
N ALA A 20 3.98 40.21 20.19
CA ALA A 20 4.76 39.37 19.27
C ALA A 20 3.79 38.39 18.59
N LEU A 21 3.36 38.74 17.39
CA LEU A 21 2.64 37.81 16.47
C LEU A 21 3.60 36.70 16.04
N LEU A 22 3.58 35.57 16.77
CA LEU A 22 4.22 34.35 16.35
C LEU A 22 3.35 33.72 15.23
N ALA A 23 3.70 34.04 13.98
CA ALA A 23 3.11 33.39 12.82
C ALA A 23 3.64 31.93 12.78
N ALA A 24 2.92 31.01 13.42
CA ALA A 24 3.13 29.58 13.27
C ALA A 24 2.68 29.16 11.87
N CYS A 25 3.62 29.10 10.92
CA CYS A 25 3.40 28.46 9.62
C CYS A 25 3.21 26.97 9.84
N LEU A 26 1.95 26.53 9.94
CA LEU A 26 1.56 25.13 9.85
C LEU A 26 1.84 24.66 8.42
N PHE A 27 3.01 24.08 8.18
CA PHE A 27 3.26 23.28 6.99
C PHE A 27 2.40 22.03 7.10
N ALA A 28 1.20 22.09 6.53
CA ALA A 28 0.37 20.91 6.32
C ALA A 28 1.12 20.02 5.31
N SER A 29 1.92 19.08 5.81
CA SER A 29 2.53 18.02 5.00
C SER A 29 1.39 17.18 4.46
N HIS A 30 0.97 17.43 3.23
CA HIS A 30 0.06 16.56 2.50
C HIS A 30 0.84 15.28 2.21
N ALA A 31 0.55 14.21 2.95
CA ALA A 31 1.01 12.87 2.61
C ALA A 31 0.30 12.46 1.31
N VAL A 32 0.95 12.70 0.18
CA VAL A 32 0.52 12.12 -1.10
C VAL A 32 0.70 10.61 -0.95
N ALA A 33 -0.39 9.86 -1.10
CA ALA A 33 -0.33 8.40 -1.15
C ALA A 33 0.69 8.00 -2.23
N ALA A 34 1.75 7.28 -1.83
CA ALA A 34 2.79 6.90 -2.76
C ALA A 34 2.20 5.92 -3.79
N ALA A 35 2.36 6.24 -5.06
CA ALA A 35 1.96 5.34 -6.13
C ALA A 35 2.71 4.01 -6.05
N LEU A 36 2.06 2.91 -6.44
CA LEU A 36 2.69 1.60 -6.52
C LEU A 36 3.89 1.67 -7.48
N PRO A 37 5.13 1.34 -7.04
CA PRO A 37 6.31 1.40 -7.88
C PRO A 37 6.16 0.52 -9.13
N PRO A 38 6.60 0.97 -10.32
CA PRO A 38 6.45 0.22 -11.57
C PRO A 38 7.04 -1.21 -11.51
N ALA A 39 8.18 -1.38 -10.86
CA ALA A 39 8.79 -2.70 -10.68
C ALA A 39 7.91 -3.64 -9.82
N ALA A 40 7.35 -3.14 -8.73
CA ALA A 40 6.43 -3.90 -7.90
C ALA A 40 5.14 -4.24 -8.66
N ARG A 41 4.63 -3.31 -9.47
CA ARG A 41 3.47 -3.56 -10.34
C ARG A 41 3.75 -4.68 -11.32
N ALA A 42 4.90 -4.67 -12.00
CA ALA A 42 5.29 -5.71 -12.95
C ALA A 42 5.43 -7.10 -12.29
N GLU A 43 5.99 -7.17 -11.08
CA GLU A 43 6.06 -8.42 -10.32
C GLU A 43 4.66 -8.95 -9.96
N ILE A 44 3.76 -8.08 -9.50
CA ILE A 44 2.39 -8.46 -9.15
C ILE A 44 1.65 -8.94 -10.40
N ASP A 45 1.75 -8.24 -11.52
CA ASP A 45 1.10 -8.62 -12.77
C ASP A 45 1.62 -9.98 -13.29
N SER A 46 2.93 -10.24 -13.16
CA SER A 46 3.54 -11.54 -13.47
C SER A 46 3.01 -12.65 -12.55
N LEU A 47 2.89 -12.37 -11.26
CA LEU A 47 2.36 -13.30 -10.27
C LEU A 47 0.88 -13.63 -10.54
N LEU A 48 0.06 -12.64 -10.86
CA LEU A 48 -1.34 -12.82 -11.23
C LEU A 48 -1.50 -13.58 -12.55
N SER A 49 -0.58 -13.39 -13.50
CA SER A 49 -0.55 -14.14 -14.75
C SER A 49 -0.21 -15.63 -14.51
N ARG A 50 0.74 -15.91 -13.64
CA ARG A 50 1.06 -17.27 -13.20
C ARG A 50 -0.12 -17.94 -12.51
N LEU A 51 -0.78 -17.23 -11.60
CA LEU A 51 -1.98 -17.72 -10.94
C LEU A 51 -3.04 -18.08 -11.97
N ALA A 52 -3.31 -17.21 -12.94
CA ALA A 52 -4.33 -17.43 -13.96
C ALA A 52 -4.01 -18.63 -14.90
N ALA A 53 -2.72 -18.87 -15.16
CA ALA A 53 -2.25 -19.99 -15.99
C ALA A 53 -2.15 -21.30 -15.19
N SER A 54 -2.38 -21.30 -13.89
CA SER A 54 -2.32 -22.51 -13.06
C SER A 54 -3.60 -23.35 -13.22
N ASP A 55 -3.47 -24.67 -13.06
CA ASP A 55 -4.57 -25.62 -12.96
C ASP A 55 -5.17 -25.69 -11.54
N CYS A 56 -4.87 -24.68 -10.71
CA CYS A 56 -5.24 -24.63 -9.32
C CYS A 56 -6.68 -24.13 -9.13
N GLN A 57 -7.27 -24.53 -8.01
CA GLN A 57 -8.51 -23.95 -7.48
C GLN A 57 -8.23 -23.16 -6.21
N PHE A 58 -8.97 -22.08 -6.02
CA PHE A 58 -8.78 -21.13 -4.92
C PHE A 58 -10.04 -21.04 -4.06
N MET A 59 -9.91 -21.26 -2.76
CA MET A 59 -11.03 -21.18 -1.84
C MET A 59 -11.11 -19.78 -1.20
N ARG A 60 -12.32 -19.23 -1.26
CA ARG A 60 -12.66 -17.96 -0.63
C ARG A 60 -14.03 -18.10 0.04
N ASN A 61 -14.09 -17.79 1.34
CA ASN A 61 -15.33 -17.83 2.12
C ASN A 61 -16.09 -19.18 2.06
N GLY A 62 -15.39 -20.29 1.89
CA GLY A 62 -15.96 -21.63 1.81
C GLY A 62 -16.16 -22.16 0.39
N ASP A 63 -16.13 -21.30 -0.63
CA ASP A 63 -16.35 -21.68 -2.03
C ASP A 63 -15.05 -21.81 -2.81
N TRP A 64 -14.98 -22.82 -3.67
CA TRP A 64 -13.87 -23.01 -4.60
C TRP A 64 -14.11 -22.27 -5.91
N HIS A 65 -13.12 -21.53 -6.35
CA HIS A 65 -13.11 -20.71 -7.56
C HIS A 65 -12.03 -21.16 -8.52
N THR A 66 -12.24 -20.91 -9.80
CA THR A 66 -11.22 -21.13 -10.84
C THR A 66 -10.07 -20.12 -10.69
N ALA A 67 -8.94 -20.42 -11.30
CA ALA A 67 -7.80 -19.54 -11.36
C ALA A 67 -8.14 -18.18 -12.00
N ALA A 68 -8.97 -18.17 -13.04
CA ALA A 68 -9.43 -16.95 -13.70
C ALA A 68 -10.27 -16.04 -12.76
N GLU A 69 -11.20 -16.63 -12.02
CA GLU A 69 -12.03 -15.91 -11.03
C GLU A 69 -11.18 -15.36 -9.87
N ALA A 70 -10.22 -16.16 -9.39
CA ALA A 70 -9.28 -15.75 -8.36
C ALA A 70 -8.41 -14.56 -8.83
N ARG A 71 -7.87 -14.63 -10.05
CA ARG A 71 -7.14 -13.51 -10.67
C ARG A 71 -7.99 -12.25 -10.74
N ALA A 72 -9.20 -12.34 -11.25
CA ALA A 72 -10.09 -11.18 -11.37
C ALA A 72 -10.43 -10.57 -9.99
N HIS A 73 -10.59 -11.40 -8.95
CA HIS A 73 -10.80 -10.93 -7.59
C HIS A 73 -9.57 -10.20 -7.03
N LEU A 74 -8.38 -10.78 -7.20
CA LEU A 74 -7.13 -10.20 -6.72
C LEU A 74 -6.77 -8.91 -7.49
N GLN A 75 -7.10 -8.83 -8.78
CA GLN A 75 -6.93 -7.60 -9.56
C GLN A 75 -7.74 -6.45 -8.96
N ARG A 76 -9.02 -6.66 -8.66
CA ARG A 76 -9.84 -5.61 -8.01
C ARG A 76 -9.28 -5.17 -6.66
N LYS A 77 -8.71 -6.11 -5.89
CA LYS A 77 -8.06 -5.78 -4.61
C LYS A 77 -6.76 -5.00 -4.81
N LEU A 78 -5.98 -5.33 -5.85
CA LEU A 78 -4.77 -4.58 -6.22
C LEU A 78 -5.12 -3.14 -6.56
N ASP A 79 -6.09 -2.93 -7.44
CA ASP A 79 -6.53 -1.60 -7.86
C ASP A 79 -6.98 -0.78 -6.64
N TYR A 80 -7.83 -1.36 -5.79
CA TYR A 80 -8.28 -0.72 -4.54
C TYR A 80 -7.13 -0.33 -3.59
N LEU A 81 -6.12 -1.19 -3.43
CA LEU A 81 -4.98 -0.94 -2.56
C LEU A 81 -4.00 0.05 -3.16
N ALA A 82 -3.76 -0.02 -4.47
CA ALA A 82 -2.88 0.88 -5.19
C ALA A 82 -3.40 2.32 -5.18
N ASP A 83 -4.69 2.52 -5.44
CA ASP A 83 -5.34 3.84 -5.39
C ASP A 83 -5.22 4.54 -4.04
N ARG A 84 -4.98 3.77 -2.98
CA ARG A 84 -4.81 4.27 -1.60
C ARG A 84 -3.37 4.33 -1.14
N GLY A 85 -2.40 4.01 -2.02
CA GLY A 85 -1.01 3.90 -1.63
C GLY A 85 -0.77 2.85 -0.54
N ALA A 86 -1.66 1.86 -0.45
CA ALA A 86 -1.64 0.86 0.61
C ALA A 86 -0.77 -0.35 0.28
N VAL A 87 -0.14 -0.39 -0.89
CA VAL A 87 0.75 -1.46 -1.33
C VAL A 87 1.93 -0.86 -2.09
N ALA A 88 3.15 -1.29 -1.76
CA ALA A 88 4.39 -0.82 -2.36
C ALA A 88 5.29 -1.98 -2.86
N SER A 89 4.95 -3.23 -2.59
CA SER A 89 5.69 -4.42 -3.06
C SER A 89 4.75 -5.60 -3.32
N ALA A 90 5.27 -6.62 -4.02
CA ALA A 90 4.54 -7.85 -4.26
C ALA A 90 4.23 -8.61 -2.98
N GLU A 91 5.13 -8.61 -2.00
CA GLU A 91 4.90 -9.21 -0.69
C GLU A 91 3.74 -8.53 0.04
N GLN A 92 3.75 -7.20 0.10
CA GLN A 92 2.66 -6.45 0.73
C GLN A 92 1.31 -6.71 0.04
N PHE A 93 1.31 -6.87 -1.28
CA PHE A 93 0.12 -7.26 -2.01
C PHE A 93 -0.37 -8.66 -1.60
N ILE A 94 0.51 -9.65 -1.54
CA ILE A 94 0.15 -11.01 -1.10
C ILE A 94 -0.46 -10.96 0.30
N ASP A 95 0.21 -10.31 1.24
CA ASP A 95 -0.19 -10.27 2.64
C ASP A 95 -1.54 -9.58 2.85
N ARG A 96 -1.79 -8.47 2.14
CA ARG A 96 -3.00 -7.65 2.29
C ARG A 96 -4.18 -8.12 1.45
N ALA A 97 -3.90 -8.67 0.25
CA ALA A 97 -4.93 -9.00 -0.72
C ALA A 97 -5.25 -10.49 -0.82
N ALA A 98 -4.25 -11.37 -0.66
CA ALA A 98 -4.34 -12.76 -1.07
C ALA A 98 -4.24 -13.78 0.07
N THR A 99 -4.11 -13.34 1.31
CA THR A 99 -3.96 -14.23 2.47
C THR A 99 -5.30 -14.57 3.11
N LYS A 100 -6.19 -13.58 3.25
CA LYS A 100 -7.48 -13.75 3.91
C LYS A 100 -8.53 -12.76 3.43
N SER A 101 -9.79 -13.07 3.71
CA SER A 101 -10.90 -12.17 3.48
C SER A 101 -10.81 -10.94 4.39
N SER A 102 -10.91 -9.75 3.80
CA SER A 102 -10.95 -8.49 4.56
C SER A 102 -12.26 -8.32 5.36
N VAL A 103 -13.30 -9.09 4.99
CA VAL A 103 -14.63 -8.98 5.61
C VAL A 103 -14.80 -10.04 6.70
N SER A 104 -14.54 -11.32 6.36
CA SER A 104 -14.79 -12.45 7.30
C SER A 104 -13.56 -12.88 8.09
N GLY A 105 -12.34 -12.45 7.69
CA GLY A 105 -11.11 -12.93 8.27
C GLY A 105 -10.72 -14.36 7.84
N SER A 106 -11.56 -15.05 7.08
CA SER A 106 -11.34 -16.43 6.64
C SER A 106 -10.10 -16.53 5.76
N VAL A 107 -9.22 -17.49 6.05
CA VAL A 107 -7.99 -17.76 5.28
C VAL A 107 -8.36 -18.26 3.89
N TYR A 108 -7.69 -17.72 2.88
CA TYR A 108 -7.80 -18.24 1.51
C TYR A 108 -6.91 -19.47 1.36
N LEU A 109 -7.41 -20.48 0.66
CA LEU A 109 -6.66 -21.70 0.36
C LEU A 109 -6.51 -21.89 -1.14
N VAL A 110 -5.50 -22.67 -1.51
CA VAL A 110 -5.26 -23.09 -2.88
C VAL A 110 -4.98 -24.60 -2.91
N LYS A 111 -5.48 -25.28 -3.92
CA LYS A 111 -5.15 -26.68 -4.23
C LYS A 111 -4.84 -26.82 -5.70
N CYS A 112 -3.77 -27.55 -6.02
CA CYS A 112 -3.26 -27.76 -7.39
C CYS A 112 -3.02 -29.24 -7.64
N GLY A 113 -3.44 -29.75 -8.79
CA GLY A 113 -3.07 -31.10 -9.26
C GLY A 113 -3.40 -32.21 -8.28
N GLY A 114 -4.55 -32.15 -7.59
CA GLY A 114 -4.97 -33.17 -6.62
C GLY A 114 -4.18 -33.18 -5.29
N LYS A 115 -3.29 -32.22 -5.07
CA LYS A 115 -2.56 -32.07 -3.80
C LYS A 115 -3.45 -31.49 -2.69
N PRO A 116 -3.13 -31.72 -1.40
CA PRO A 116 -3.83 -31.08 -0.29
C PRO A 116 -3.84 -29.56 -0.44
N ALA A 117 -4.91 -28.92 0.04
CA ALA A 117 -5.02 -27.46 0.04
C ALA A 117 -4.01 -26.85 1.02
N VAL A 118 -3.41 -25.73 0.64
CA VAL A 118 -2.47 -24.95 1.46
C VAL A 118 -2.93 -23.48 1.51
N PRO A 119 -2.45 -22.68 2.49
CA PRO A 119 -2.75 -21.25 2.52
C PRO A 119 -2.30 -20.54 1.24
N SER A 120 -3.20 -19.77 0.64
CA SER A 120 -2.97 -19.07 -0.62
C SER A 120 -1.77 -18.10 -0.54
N GLY A 121 -1.61 -17.38 0.58
CA GLY A 121 -0.44 -16.51 0.79
C GLY A 121 0.88 -17.29 0.74
N GLN A 122 0.94 -18.45 1.38
CA GLN A 122 2.13 -19.30 1.34
C GLN A 122 2.49 -19.74 -0.10
N TRP A 123 1.50 -20.17 -0.86
CA TRP A 123 1.67 -20.57 -2.26
C TRP A 123 2.15 -19.40 -3.11
N LEU A 124 1.52 -18.22 -2.99
CA LEU A 124 1.90 -17.04 -3.75
C LEU A 124 3.29 -16.52 -3.40
N HIS A 125 3.71 -16.57 -2.14
CA HIS A 125 5.10 -16.25 -1.77
C HIS A 125 6.09 -17.25 -2.39
N ALA A 126 5.74 -18.53 -2.52
CA ALA A 126 6.58 -19.51 -3.20
C ALA A 126 6.67 -19.20 -4.71
N GLU A 127 5.56 -18.88 -5.35
CA GLU A 127 5.53 -18.48 -6.76
C GLU A 127 6.32 -17.19 -7.02
N LEU A 128 6.26 -16.21 -6.13
CA LEU A 128 7.04 -14.97 -6.22
C LEU A 128 8.55 -15.26 -6.17
N ARG A 129 8.98 -16.13 -5.25
CA ARG A 129 10.39 -16.57 -5.19
C ARG A 129 10.81 -17.28 -6.47
N ALA A 130 9.95 -18.14 -7.03
CA ALA A 130 10.23 -18.83 -8.27
C ALA A 130 10.31 -17.87 -9.48
N LEU A 131 9.48 -16.83 -9.51
CA LEU A 131 9.56 -15.77 -10.52
C LEU A 131 10.90 -15.05 -10.47
N ARG A 132 11.37 -14.69 -9.28
CA ARG A 132 12.64 -13.98 -9.08
C ARG A 132 13.87 -14.85 -9.34
N ALA A 133 13.77 -16.15 -9.14
CA ALA A 133 14.83 -17.11 -9.43
C ALA A 133 14.92 -17.50 -10.92
N ALA A 134 13.85 -17.25 -11.69
CA ALA A 134 13.88 -17.52 -13.12
C ALA A 134 14.85 -16.56 -13.83
N PRO A 135 15.74 -17.03 -14.72
CA PRO A 135 16.56 -16.15 -15.55
C PRO A 135 15.66 -15.17 -16.30
N ALA A 136 16.06 -13.90 -16.36
CA ALA A 136 15.36 -12.93 -17.19
C ALA A 136 15.26 -13.48 -18.61
N ALA A 137 14.04 -13.58 -19.16
CA ALA A 137 13.87 -13.97 -20.54
C ALA A 137 14.73 -13.03 -21.41
N PRO A 138 15.47 -13.53 -22.40
CA PRO A 138 16.22 -12.67 -23.29
C PRO A 138 15.27 -11.63 -23.88
N ALA A 139 15.63 -10.35 -23.80
CA ALA A 139 14.86 -9.27 -24.37
C ALA A 139 14.55 -9.64 -25.83
N ALA A 140 13.28 -9.61 -26.20
CA ALA A 140 12.89 -9.83 -27.59
C ALA A 140 13.72 -8.88 -28.47
N PRO A 141 14.26 -9.36 -29.62
CA PRO A 141 15.01 -8.50 -30.53
C PRO A 141 14.17 -7.28 -30.84
N ALA A 142 14.74 -6.09 -30.69
CA ALA A 142 14.09 -4.86 -31.05
C ALA A 142 13.65 -4.98 -32.52
N GLU A 143 12.37 -4.81 -32.78
CA GLU A 143 11.81 -4.76 -34.11
C GLU A 143 12.57 -3.68 -34.91
N PRO A 144 13.15 -4.01 -36.09
CA PRO A 144 13.89 -3.02 -36.85
C PRO A 144 12.95 -1.87 -37.21
N ALA A 145 13.42 -0.63 -36.91
CA ALA A 145 12.71 0.58 -37.28
C ALA A 145 12.38 0.59 -38.79
N PRO A 146 11.20 1.02 -39.21
CA PRO A 146 10.88 1.13 -40.62
C PRO A 146 11.89 2.09 -41.29
N LEU A 147 12.53 1.61 -42.37
CA LEU A 147 13.40 2.42 -43.20
C LEU A 147 12.61 3.56 -43.88
N PRO A 148 13.22 4.74 -44.05
CA PRO A 148 12.59 5.90 -44.66
C PRO A 148 12.27 5.70 -46.15
#